data_3ab1b9d78b945a24a9bcf3f61207d245
#
_entry.id   3ab1b9d78b945a24a9bcf3f61207d245
#
_cell.length_a   1.000
_cell.length_b   1.000
_cell.length_c   1.000
_cell.angle_alpha   90.00
_cell.angle_beta   90.00
_cell.angle_gamma   90.00
#
_symmetry.space_group_name_H-M   'P 1'
#
loop_
_entity.id
_entity.type
_entity.pdbx_description
1 polymer ?
#
loop_
_entity_poly.entity_id
_entity_poly.type
_entity_poly.pdbx_seq_one_letter_code
_entity_poly.pdbx_strand_id
1 'polypeptide(L)'
;MSALKSNYFKSLKTPLRYPGGKSRALKSLFNNFFPDLSTYKSFREPFLGGGSVSLHVTKIFPHLKIWVNDLYKPLFIFWTQLQENGIELSDHLTDLKNQYSKPELARTLFEESKEFLTGVYGDNEQFEVATRFYVVNKCGFSGLGESSSFSQSASESNFSLLGISKLKDYQQIIKYWKITNLPNQRLLRDSASAFIYSDPPYEIKD
;
A
#
# COMPACT_ATOMS: atom_id res chain seq x y z
N MET A 1 -22.18 -8.00 -23.47
CA MET A 1 -21.13 -7.02 -23.06
C MET A 1 -21.34 -6.32 -21.70
N SER A 2 -22.52 -6.37 -21.05
CA SER A 2 -22.81 -5.61 -19.82
C SER A 2 -22.43 -6.31 -18.48
N ALA A 3 -22.48 -7.62 -18.39
CA ALA A 3 -22.20 -8.35 -17.15
C ALA A 3 -20.71 -8.48 -16.82
N LEU A 4 -19.85 -8.54 -17.82
CA LEU A 4 -18.38 -8.56 -17.63
C LEU A 4 -17.88 -7.21 -17.08
N LYS A 5 -18.46 -6.07 -17.47
CA LYS A 5 -18.07 -4.74 -17.00
C LYS A 5 -18.36 -4.50 -15.51
N SER A 6 -19.41 -5.11 -14.92
CA SER A 6 -19.75 -4.85 -13.50
C SER A 6 -18.80 -5.53 -12.50
N ASN A 7 -18.24 -6.69 -12.85
CA ASN A 7 -17.23 -7.37 -12.00
C ASN A 7 -15.82 -6.76 -12.10
N TYR A 8 -15.52 -6.04 -13.17
CA TYR A 8 -14.25 -5.33 -13.35
C TYR A 8 -14.01 -4.27 -12.28
N PHE A 9 -15.05 -3.62 -11.77
CA PHE A 9 -14.95 -2.50 -10.84
C PHE A 9 -15.16 -2.84 -9.36
N LYS A 10 -15.31 -4.11 -8.96
CA LYS A 10 -15.03 -4.47 -7.56
C LYS A 10 -13.53 -4.33 -7.34
N SER A 11 -13.09 -3.10 -7.14
CA SER A 11 -11.70 -2.79 -6.85
C SER A 11 -11.26 -3.53 -5.58
N LEU A 12 -10.12 -4.17 -5.65
CA LEU A 12 -9.40 -4.54 -4.44
C LEU A 12 -9.15 -3.23 -3.67
N LYS A 13 -9.73 -3.10 -2.49
CA LYS A 13 -9.42 -1.94 -1.64
C LYS A 13 -7.95 -2.06 -1.26
N THR A 14 -7.20 -0.99 -1.36
CA THR A 14 -5.82 -0.97 -0.85
C THR A 14 -5.78 -1.37 0.64
N PRO A 15 -4.75 -2.11 1.09
CA PRO A 15 -4.58 -2.42 2.51
C PRO A 15 -4.23 -1.18 3.34
N LEU A 16 -3.81 -0.09 2.72
CA LEU A 16 -3.35 1.13 3.38
C LEU A 16 -4.37 2.28 3.26
N ARG A 17 -4.32 3.18 4.23
CA ARG A 17 -4.87 4.53 4.11
C ARG A 17 -3.75 5.42 3.57
N TYR A 18 -3.98 6.04 2.42
CA TYR A 18 -2.94 6.88 1.81
C TYR A 18 -3.56 8.16 1.24
N PRO A 19 -3.07 9.34 1.66
CA PRO A 19 -3.54 10.62 1.12
C PRO A 19 -3.34 10.65 -0.41
N GLY A 20 -4.31 11.18 -1.12
CA GLY A 20 -4.25 11.18 -2.59
C GLY A 20 -4.53 9.82 -3.26
N GLY A 21 -4.81 8.76 -2.48
CA GLY A 21 -5.10 7.43 -3.02
C GLY A 21 -6.22 7.43 -4.07
N LYS A 22 -5.97 6.78 -5.21
CA LYS A 22 -6.83 6.84 -6.40
C LYS A 22 -7.97 5.83 -6.43
N SER A 23 -8.26 5.14 -5.30
CA SER A 23 -9.32 4.11 -5.25
C SER A 23 -10.69 4.59 -5.73
N ARG A 24 -11.05 5.84 -5.46
CA ARG A 24 -12.30 6.45 -5.93
C ARG A 24 -12.25 6.89 -7.39
N ALA A 25 -11.07 7.19 -7.90
CA ALA A 25 -10.85 7.67 -9.25
C ALA A 25 -10.59 6.55 -10.26
N LEU A 26 -10.37 5.30 -9.83
CA LEU A 26 -10.01 4.18 -10.70
C LEU A 26 -10.93 4.06 -11.92
N LYS A 27 -12.25 4.09 -11.70
CA LYS A 27 -13.22 4.00 -12.81
C LYS A 27 -13.02 5.11 -13.84
N SER A 28 -12.81 6.34 -13.40
CA SER A 28 -12.59 7.48 -14.29
C SER A 28 -11.24 7.37 -15.00
N LEU A 29 -10.18 6.99 -14.27
CA LEU A 29 -8.84 6.82 -14.86
C LEU A 29 -8.85 5.79 -15.99
N PHE A 30 -9.43 4.60 -15.76
CA PHE A 30 -9.43 3.54 -16.75
C PHE A 30 -10.40 3.76 -17.91
N ASN A 31 -11.51 4.47 -17.69
CA ASN A 31 -12.46 4.73 -18.76
C ASN A 31 -12.08 5.93 -19.64
N ASN A 32 -11.38 6.93 -19.10
CA ASN A 32 -11.22 8.21 -19.79
C ASN A 32 -9.75 8.58 -20.08
N PHE A 33 -8.79 8.01 -19.38
CA PHE A 33 -7.40 8.46 -19.44
C PHE A 33 -6.39 7.36 -19.76
N PHE A 34 -6.64 6.12 -19.38
CA PHE A 34 -5.73 5.02 -19.69
C PHE A 34 -5.94 4.53 -21.11
N PRO A 35 -4.87 4.23 -21.87
CA PRO A 35 -4.98 3.50 -23.12
C PRO A 35 -5.39 2.06 -22.87
N ASP A 36 -5.61 1.30 -23.94
CA ASP A 36 -5.76 -0.15 -23.81
C ASP A 36 -4.43 -0.77 -23.39
N LEU A 37 -4.37 -1.25 -22.14
CA LEU A 37 -3.17 -1.85 -21.58
C LEU A 37 -2.91 -3.27 -22.09
N SER A 38 -3.79 -3.89 -22.87
CA SER A 38 -3.62 -5.24 -23.41
C SER A 38 -2.40 -5.35 -24.34
N THR A 39 -1.99 -4.25 -24.95
CA THR A 39 -0.87 -4.18 -25.91
C THR A 39 0.50 -4.01 -25.25
N TYR A 40 0.54 -3.65 -23.95
CA TYR A 40 1.77 -3.46 -23.21
C TYR A 40 2.29 -4.79 -22.61
N LYS A 41 3.60 -4.83 -22.31
CA LYS A 41 4.24 -5.98 -21.64
C LYS A 41 4.47 -5.75 -20.15
N SER A 42 4.52 -4.50 -19.72
CA SER A 42 4.73 -4.15 -18.31
C SER A 42 3.98 -2.88 -17.93
N PHE A 43 3.70 -2.77 -16.64
CA PHE A 43 3.15 -1.58 -15.99
C PHE A 43 4.14 -1.12 -14.93
N ARG A 44 4.39 0.19 -14.85
CA ARG A 44 5.30 0.77 -13.87
C ARG A 44 4.62 1.90 -13.11
N GLU A 45 4.75 1.90 -11.78
CA GLU A 45 4.24 2.95 -10.88
C GLU A 45 5.39 3.46 -10.00
N PRO A 46 6.06 4.60 -10.39
CA PRO A 46 7.20 5.16 -9.66
C PRO A 46 6.87 5.70 -8.27
N PHE A 47 5.61 6.03 -7.99
CA PHE A 47 5.10 6.59 -6.74
C PHE A 47 3.93 5.73 -6.26
N LEU A 48 4.27 4.58 -5.65
CA LEU A 48 3.29 3.52 -5.33
C LEU A 48 2.23 3.98 -4.32
N GLY A 49 2.67 4.66 -3.26
CA GLY A 49 1.78 5.06 -2.18
C GLY A 49 0.91 3.91 -1.67
N GLY A 50 -0.41 4.11 -1.67
CA GLY A 50 -1.36 3.08 -1.26
C GLY A 50 -1.57 1.93 -2.26
N GLY A 51 -0.94 1.93 -3.43
CA GLY A 51 -0.94 0.84 -4.41
C GLY A 51 -2.27 0.57 -5.11
N SER A 52 -3.24 1.49 -5.03
CA SER A 52 -4.61 1.24 -5.55
C SER A 52 -4.66 1.01 -7.06
N VAL A 53 -3.80 1.70 -7.83
CA VAL A 53 -3.75 1.56 -9.29
C VAL A 53 -3.06 0.27 -9.67
N SER A 54 -1.88 -0.03 -9.13
CA SER A 54 -1.15 -1.28 -9.38
C SER A 54 -1.96 -2.52 -9.00
N LEU A 55 -2.68 -2.50 -7.86
CA LEU A 55 -3.58 -3.59 -7.46
C LEU A 55 -4.70 -3.80 -8.49
N HIS A 56 -5.28 -2.72 -8.98
CA HIS A 56 -6.33 -2.79 -10.00
C HIS A 56 -5.79 -3.33 -11.33
N VAL A 57 -4.63 -2.84 -11.78
CA VAL A 57 -3.94 -3.33 -12.99
C VAL A 57 -3.61 -4.82 -12.88
N THR A 58 -3.05 -5.27 -11.75
CA THR A 58 -2.73 -6.68 -11.50
C THR A 58 -3.94 -7.58 -11.67
N LYS A 59 -5.10 -7.13 -11.19
CA LYS A 59 -6.35 -7.89 -11.30
C LYS A 59 -6.88 -7.97 -12.73
N ILE A 60 -6.81 -6.86 -13.47
CA ILE A 60 -7.49 -6.72 -14.78
C ILE A 60 -6.58 -7.17 -15.94
N PHE A 61 -5.28 -6.98 -15.79
CA PHE A 61 -4.27 -7.27 -16.81
C PHE A 61 -3.21 -8.24 -16.26
N PRO A 62 -3.55 -9.49 -15.95
CA PRO A 62 -2.65 -10.46 -15.29
C PRO A 62 -1.42 -10.84 -16.13
N HIS A 63 -1.38 -10.48 -17.42
CA HIS A 63 -0.23 -10.69 -18.30
C HIS A 63 0.86 -9.64 -18.13
N LEU A 64 0.57 -8.51 -17.48
CA LEU A 64 1.54 -7.42 -17.31
C LEU A 64 2.54 -7.74 -16.20
N LYS A 65 3.81 -7.50 -16.48
CA LYS A 65 4.85 -7.46 -15.44
C LYS A 65 4.72 -6.15 -14.68
N ILE A 66 4.45 -6.23 -13.38
CA ILE A 66 4.24 -5.06 -12.53
C ILE A 66 5.56 -4.68 -11.85
N TRP A 67 5.97 -3.42 -12.05
CA TRP A 67 7.11 -2.84 -11.35
C TRP A 67 6.67 -1.58 -10.62
N VAL A 68 6.70 -1.63 -9.30
CA VAL A 68 6.31 -0.56 -8.39
C VAL A 68 7.51 -0.04 -7.62
N ASN A 69 7.45 1.21 -7.23
CA ASN A 69 8.51 1.88 -6.50
C ASN A 69 7.94 2.91 -5.53
N ASP A 70 8.62 3.09 -4.41
CA ASP A 70 8.39 4.25 -3.56
C ASP A 70 9.70 4.64 -2.86
N LEU A 71 9.93 5.94 -2.68
CA LEU A 71 11.12 6.45 -2.00
C LEU A 71 10.98 6.41 -0.48
N TYR A 72 9.76 6.40 0.04
CA TYR A 72 9.51 6.33 1.46
C TYR A 72 9.82 4.92 1.98
N LYS A 73 10.96 4.78 2.65
CA LYS A 73 11.53 3.49 3.03
C LYS A 73 10.59 2.61 3.87
N PRO A 74 9.87 3.11 4.91
CA PRO A 74 8.91 2.28 5.66
C PRO A 74 7.78 1.73 4.79
N LEU A 75 7.28 2.49 3.82
CA LEU A 75 6.25 2.05 2.90
C LEU A 75 6.75 0.97 1.94
N PHE A 76 7.96 1.15 1.38
CA PHE A 76 8.63 0.14 0.56
C PHE A 76 8.80 -1.17 1.35
N ILE A 77 9.29 -1.10 2.58
CA ILE A 77 9.48 -2.26 3.45
C ILE A 77 8.14 -2.94 3.75
N PHE A 78 7.08 -2.17 4.03
CA PHE A 78 5.75 -2.74 4.23
C PHE A 78 5.27 -3.55 3.03
N TRP A 79 5.38 -3.02 1.81
CA TRP A 79 4.96 -3.73 0.60
C TRP A 79 5.81 -4.97 0.32
N THR A 80 7.12 -4.91 0.60
CA THR A 80 8.02 -6.05 0.48
C THR A 80 7.68 -7.15 1.49
N GLN A 81 7.50 -6.79 2.76
CA GLN A 81 7.11 -7.74 3.80
C GLN A 81 5.70 -8.32 3.58
N LEU A 82 4.77 -7.52 3.06
CA LEU A 82 3.45 -8.02 2.67
C LEU A 82 3.53 -9.06 1.54
N GLN A 83 4.46 -8.88 0.60
CA GLN A 83 4.72 -9.83 -0.49
C GLN A 83 5.37 -11.13 0.02
N GLU A 84 6.36 -11.02 0.88
CA GLU A 84 7.17 -12.13 1.35
C GLU A 84 6.52 -12.89 2.51
N ASN A 85 6.01 -12.16 3.49
CA ASN A 85 5.57 -12.65 4.80
C ASN A 85 4.14 -12.22 5.18
N GLY A 86 3.26 -12.01 4.20
CA GLY A 86 1.92 -11.45 4.43
C GLY A 86 1.04 -12.27 5.38
N ILE A 87 1.19 -13.58 5.43
CA ILE A 87 0.48 -14.45 6.38
C ILE A 87 0.99 -14.19 7.79
N GLU A 88 2.30 -14.25 7.99
CA GLU A 88 2.93 -14.03 9.29
C GLU A 88 2.68 -12.61 9.81
N LEU A 89 2.78 -11.61 8.93
CA LEU A 89 2.45 -10.22 9.25
C LEU A 89 0.99 -10.07 9.71
N SER A 90 0.05 -10.75 9.05
CA SER A 90 -1.36 -10.75 9.45
C SER A 90 -1.56 -11.40 10.83
N ASP A 91 -0.90 -12.52 11.11
CA ASP A 91 -1.03 -13.21 12.38
C ASP A 91 -0.44 -12.37 13.51
N HIS A 92 0.76 -11.83 13.35
CA HIS A 92 1.40 -10.95 14.32
C HIS A 92 0.58 -9.67 14.61
N LEU A 93 0.04 -9.02 13.56
CA LEU A 93 -0.84 -7.85 13.74
C LEU A 93 -2.16 -8.20 14.42
N THR A 94 -2.66 -9.43 14.26
CA THR A 94 -3.84 -9.93 14.97
C THR A 94 -3.55 -10.05 16.46
N ASP A 95 -2.41 -10.60 16.83
CA ASP A 95 -1.99 -10.72 18.24
C ASP A 95 -1.81 -9.34 18.88
N LEU A 96 -1.15 -8.41 18.19
CA LEU A 96 -1.04 -7.03 18.65
C LEU A 96 -2.41 -6.36 18.83
N LYS A 97 -3.34 -6.53 17.89
CA LYS A 97 -4.69 -5.96 18.01
C LYS A 97 -5.45 -6.50 19.21
N ASN A 98 -5.30 -7.79 19.52
CA ASN A 98 -5.93 -8.41 20.67
C ASN A 98 -5.30 -7.95 21.99
N GLN A 99 -3.96 -7.87 22.04
CA GLN A 99 -3.22 -7.41 23.22
C GLN A 99 -3.50 -5.93 23.54
N TYR A 100 -3.56 -5.08 22.50
CA TYR A 100 -3.77 -3.63 22.62
C TYR A 100 -5.22 -3.23 22.26
N SER A 101 -6.20 -4.00 22.79
CA SER A 101 -7.61 -3.82 22.42
C SER A 101 -8.29 -2.61 23.09
N LYS A 102 -7.77 -2.12 24.23
CA LYS A 102 -8.31 -0.94 24.92
C LYS A 102 -7.76 0.36 24.30
N PRO A 103 -8.53 1.46 24.30
CA PRO A 103 -8.11 2.73 23.69
C PRO A 103 -6.76 3.25 24.19
N GLU A 104 -6.49 3.15 25.51
CA GLU A 104 -5.24 3.62 26.12
C GLU A 104 -4.05 2.79 25.60
N LEU A 105 -4.21 1.46 25.56
CA LEU A 105 -3.20 0.55 25.05
C LEU A 105 -2.98 0.76 23.54
N ALA A 106 -4.04 0.98 22.76
CA ALA A 106 -3.92 1.27 21.35
C ALA A 106 -3.15 2.58 21.09
N ARG A 107 -3.30 3.59 21.96
CA ARG A 107 -2.49 4.81 21.93
C ARG A 107 -1.02 4.50 22.21
N THR A 108 -0.73 3.74 23.26
CA THR A 108 0.64 3.33 23.59
C THR A 108 1.31 2.60 22.42
N LEU A 109 0.61 1.61 21.84
CA LEU A 109 1.11 0.89 20.67
C LEU A 109 1.41 1.84 19.48
N PHE A 110 0.53 2.83 19.25
CA PHE A 110 0.74 3.81 18.18
C PHE A 110 1.97 4.69 18.45
N GLU A 111 2.13 5.21 19.68
CA GLU A 111 3.23 6.10 20.06
C GLU A 111 4.57 5.37 20.00
N GLU A 112 4.66 4.16 20.55
CA GLU A 112 5.85 3.29 20.44
C GLU A 112 6.18 2.96 18.97
N SER A 113 5.15 2.66 18.16
CA SER A 113 5.36 2.37 16.74
C SER A 113 5.86 3.58 15.97
N LYS A 114 5.35 4.76 16.28
CA LYS A 114 5.78 6.01 15.68
C LYS A 114 7.23 6.35 16.07
N GLU A 115 7.59 6.21 17.35
CA GLU A 115 8.94 6.41 17.84
C GLU A 115 9.93 5.47 17.15
N PHE A 116 9.60 4.19 17.06
CA PHE A 116 10.42 3.21 16.34
C PHE A 116 10.69 3.62 14.88
N LEU A 117 9.68 4.09 14.16
CA LEU A 117 9.83 4.48 12.75
C LEU A 117 10.67 5.74 12.54
N THR A 118 10.82 6.60 13.55
CA THR A 118 11.70 7.78 13.50
C THR A 118 13.16 7.44 13.81
N GLY A 119 13.42 6.24 14.31
CA GLY A 119 14.75 5.75 14.63
C GLY A 119 15.52 5.24 13.41
N VAL A 120 16.72 4.75 13.67
CA VAL A 120 17.55 4.03 12.70
C VAL A 120 17.32 2.54 12.89
N TYR A 121 16.91 1.84 11.87
CA TYR A 121 16.67 0.39 11.90
C TYR A 121 17.51 -0.34 10.86
N GLY A 122 17.98 -1.54 11.22
CA GLY A 122 18.81 -2.41 10.40
C GLY A 122 17.98 -3.28 9.43
N ASP A 123 18.70 -4.02 8.57
CA ASP A 123 18.05 -4.90 7.59
C ASP A 123 17.32 -6.09 8.22
N ASN A 124 17.72 -6.52 9.41
CA ASN A 124 17.05 -7.58 10.19
C ASN A 124 15.75 -7.12 10.88
N GLU A 125 15.44 -5.83 10.87
CA GLU A 125 14.25 -5.26 11.51
C GLU A 125 13.11 -4.97 10.51
N GLN A 126 13.23 -5.40 9.25
CA GLN A 126 12.25 -5.07 8.22
C GLN A 126 10.82 -5.54 8.55
N PHE A 127 10.68 -6.71 9.17
CA PHE A 127 9.38 -7.21 9.60
C PHE A 127 8.75 -6.30 10.66
N GLU A 128 9.55 -5.87 11.64
CA GLU A 128 9.11 -4.94 12.67
C GLU A 128 8.76 -3.57 12.07
N VAL A 129 9.58 -3.05 11.14
CA VAL A 129 9.26 -1.82 10.40
C VAL A 129 7.91 -1.92 9.70
N ALA A 130 7.63 -3.03 9.01
CA ALA A 130 6.35 -3.25 8.33
C ALA A 130 5.17 -3.29 9.30
N THR A 131 5.35 -3.96 10.43
CA THR A 131 4.37 -4.04 11.53
C THR A 131 4.06 -2.64 12.08
N ARG A 132 5.09 -1.90 12.50
CA ARG A 132 4.95 -0.57 13.07
C ARG A 132 4.38 0.44 12.08
N PHE A 133 4.82 0.37 10.82
CA PHE A 133 4.25 1.19 9.75
C PHE A 133 2.74 0.94 9.57
N TYR A 134 2.30 -0.32 9.56
CA TYR A 134 0.89 -0.65 9.44
C TYR A 134 0.07 -0.11 10.62
N VAL A 135 0.57 -0.26 11.87
CA VAL A 135 -0.09 0.29 13.06
C VAL A 135 -0.24 1.80 12.95
N VAL A 136 0.85 2.53 12.63
CA VAL A 136 0.82 4.00 12.50
C VAL A 136 -0.13 4.42 11.38
N ASN A 137 -0.11 3.74 10.24
CA ASN A 137 -1.00 4.02 9.12
C ASN A 137 -2.49 3.83 9.48
N LYS A 138 -2.81 2.81 10.29
CA LYS A 138 -4.19 2.46 10.63
C LYS A 138 -4.74 3.25 11.81
N CYS A 139 -3.91 3.56 12.80
CA CYS A 139 -4.31 4.24 14.02
C CYS A 139 -4.14 5.77 13.95
N GLY A 140 -3.39 6.28 12.96
CA GLY A 140 -3.17 7.71 12.76
C GLY A 140 -4.38 8.42 12.15
N PHE A 141 -4.51 9.74 12.40
CA PHE A 141 -5.62 10.55 11.91
C PHE A 141 -5.74 10.56 10.37
N SER A 142 -4.64 10.73 9.66
CA SER A 142 -4.62 10.88 8.19
C SER A 142 -3.93 9.76 7.43
N GLY A 143 -3.26 8.82 8.11
CA GLY A 143 -2.41 7.81 7.49
C GLY A 143 -1.10 8.35 6.92
N LEU A 144 -0.66 9.53 7.39
CA LEU A 144 0.54 10.26 6.92
C LEU A 144 1.86 9.79 7.56
N GLY A 145 1.94 8.56 8.03
CA GLY A 145 3.15 8.03 8.67
C GLY A 145 3.48 8.77 9.96
N GLU A 146 4.77 9.05 10.20
CA GLU A 146 5.30 9.60 11.45
C GLU A 146 4.80 11.02 11.76
N SER A 147 4.30 11.75 10.78
CA SER A 147 3.70 13.08 11.01
C SER A 147 2.27 13.03 11.55
N SER A 148 1.64 11.85 11.56
CA SER A 148 0.25 11.73 12.04
C SER A 148 0.15 11.73 13.57
N SER A 149 -1.02 12.16 14.08
CA SER A 149 -1.41 12.02 15.48
C SER A 149 -2.30 10.80 15.67
N PHE A 150 -2.32 10.24 16.88
CA PHE A 150 -3.25 9.15 17.22
C PHE A 150 -4.71 9.57 17.04
N SER A 151 -5.50 8.66 16.54
CA SER A 151 -6.95 8.80 16.45
C SER A 151 -7.63 7.54 17.01
N GLN A 152 -8.34 7.68 18.12
CA GLN A 152 -9.09 6.57 18.71
C GLN A 152 -10.08 5.98 17.69
N SER A 153 -10.88 6.81 17.03
CA SER A 153 -11.82 6.35 16.01
C SER A 153 -11.14 5.61 14.86
N ALA A 154 -9.93 6.04 14.45
CA ALA A 154 -9.15 5.33 13.43
C ALA A 154 -8.64 3.99 13.95
N SER A 155 -8.16 3.91 15.18
CA SER A 155 -7.67 2.66 15.78
C SER A 155 -8.77 1.61 15.96
N GLU A 156 -10.00 2.04 16.18
CA GLU A 156 -11.17 1.15 16.28
C GLU A 156 -11.67 0.70 14.91
N SER A 157 -11.78 1.62 13.94
CA SER A 157 -12.42 1.36 12.65
C SER A 157 -11.46 0.84 11.57
N ASN A 158 -10.21 1.34 11.53
CA ASN A 158 -9.27 1.01 10.46
C ASN A 158 -8.25 -0.06 10.88
N PHE A 159 -7.80 -0.09 12.15
CA PHE A 159 -6.99 -1.17 12.68
C PHE A 159 -7.91 -2.30 13.18
N SER A 160 -8.58 -2.96 12.26
CA SER A 160 -9.61 -3.98 12.53
C SER A 160 -9.14 -5.39 12.17
N LEU A 161 -9.57 -6.40 12.92
CA LEU A 161 -9.24 -7.80 12.64
C LEU A 161 -9.63 -8.22 11.22
N LEU A 162 -10.77 -7.72 10.71
CA LEU A 162 -11.17 -7.97 9.32
C LEU A 162 -10.22 -7.33 8.30
N GLY A 163 -9.71 -6.13 8.60
CA GLY A 163 -8.73 -5.46 7.74
C GLY A 163 -7.38 -6.18 7.74
N ILE A 164 -6.95 -6.63 8.91
CA ILE A 164 -5.70 -7.36 9.14
C ILE A 164 -5.75 -8.73 8.44
N SER A 165 -6.83 -9.50 8.61
CA SER A 165 -6.95 -10.84 8.00
C SER A 165 -6.86 -10.84 6.48
N LYS A 166 -7.22 -9.72 5.83
CA LYS A 166 -7.10 -9.57 4.37
C LYS A 166 -5.66 -9.45 3.88
N LEU A 167 -4.68 -9.15 4.74
CA LEU A 167 -3.27 -9.07 4.34
C LEU A 167 -2.77 -10.38 3.73
N LYS A 168 -3.29 -11.51 4.20
CA LYS A 168 -3.00 -12.85 3.63
C LYS A 168 -3.35 -12.94 2.14
N ASP A 169 -4.45 -12.32 1.73
CA ASP A 169 -4.88 -12.33 0.33
C ASP A 169 -3.94 -11.48 -0.55
N TYR A 170 -3.45 -10.34 -0.02
CA TYR A 170 -2.54 -9.47 -0.77
C TYR A 170 -1.21 -10.14 -1.07
N GLN A 171 -0.68 -10.99 -0.19
CA GLN A 171 0.55 -11.75 -0.46
C GLN A 171 0.47 -12.50 -1.79
N GLN A 172 -0.66 -13.16 -2.07
CA GLN A 172 -0.86 -13.89 -3.32
C GLN A 172 -1.06 -12.95 -4.53
N ILE A 173 -1.77 -11.84 -4.33
CA ILE A 173 -2.09 -10.88 -5.40
C ILE A 173 -0.84 -10.20 -5.92
N ILE A 174 0.07 -9.78 -5.02
CA ILE A 174 1.28 -9.03 -5.37
C ILE A 174 2.52 -9.92 -5.52
N LYS A 175 2.36 -11.23 -5.50
CA LYS A 175 3.44 -12.24 -5.51
C LYS A 175 4.50 -11.99 -6.58
N TYR A 176 4.11 -11.49 -7.74
CA TYR A 176 5.02 -11.29 -8.88
C TYR A 176 5.38 -9.82 -9.11
N TRP A 177 5.04 -8.92 -8.19
CA TRP A 177 5.47 -7.54 -8.30
C TRP A 177 6.98 -7.42 -8.12
N LYS A 178 7.61 -6.61 -8.95
CA LYS A 178 8.94 -6.09 -8.66
C LYS A 178 8.75 -4.83 -7.82
N ILE A 179 9.14 -4.88 -6.55
CA ILE A 179 9.02 -3.77 -5.60
C ILE A 179 10.42 -3.19 -5.37
N THR A 180 10.56 -1.87 -5.46
CA THR A 180 11.86 -1.21 -5.34
C THR A 180 11.79 0.08 -4.53
N ASN A 181 12.95 0.48 -3.95
CA ASN A 181 13.17 1.76 -3.29
C ASN A 181 14.33 2.47 -4.01
N LEU A 182 14.07 2.92 -5.23
CA LEU A 182 15.06 3.52 -6.12
C LEU A 182 14.66 4.97 -6.46
N PRO A 183 15.61 5.82 -6.91
CA PRO A 183 15.26 7.08 -7.53
C PRO A 183 14.26 6.85 -8.66
N ASN A 184 13.17 7.64 -8.68
CA ASN A 184 12.01 7.44 -9.56
C ASN A 184 12.39 7.43 -11.06
N GLN A 185 13.43 8.16 -11.43
CA GLN A 185 13.98 8.21 -12.79
C GLN A 185 14.41 6.83 -13.32
N ARG A 186 14.70 5.87 -12.42
CA ARG A 186 15.06 4.50 -12.83
C ARG A 186 13.90 3.76 -13.50
N LEU A 187 12.67 4.05 -13.10
CA LEU A 187 11.47 3.41 -13.67
C LEU A 187 11.07 4.03 -15.01
N LEU A 188 11.57 5.22 -15.32
CA LEU A 188 11.25 5.94 -16.56
C LEU A 188 12.11 5.52 -17.75
N ARG A 189 13.19 4.77 -17.53
CA ARG A 189 14.12 4.33 -18.57
C ARG A 189 13.59 3.09 -19.29
N ASP A 190 14.00 2.89 -20.55
CA ASP A 190 13.72 1.69 -21.38
C ASP A 190 12.24 1.25 -21.32
N SER A 191 11.36 2.18 -21.71
CA SER A 191 9.92 2.04 -21.53
C SER A 191 9.12 1.72 -22.79
N ALA A 192 9.75 1.36 -23.90
CA ALA A 192 9.08 1.18 -25.21
C ALA A 192 7.89 0.18 -25.19
N SER A 193 7.88 -0.77 -24.25
CA SER A 193 6.80 -1.75 -24.06
C SER A 193 6.14 -1.64 -22.69
N ALA A 194 6.39 -0.56 -21.94
CA ALA A 194 5.83 -0.34 -20.62
C ALA A 194 4.85 0.83 -20.63
N PHE A 195 3.74 0.67 -19.94
CA PHE A 195 2.90 1.80 -19.54
C PHE A 195 3.37 2.29 -18.17
N ILE A 196 3.63 3.60 -18.06
CA ILE A 196 4.08 4.22 -16.82
C ILE A 196 2.96 5.11 -16.29
N TYR A 197 2.48 4.81 -15.09
CA TYR A 197 1.54 5.66 -14.36
C TYR A 197 2.31 6.45 -13.30
N SER A 198 2.37 7.76 -13.45
CA SER A 198 3.11 8.67 -12.55
C SER A 198 2.12 9.58 -11.83
N ASP A 199 2.08 9.46 -10.50
CA ASP A 199 1.26 10.29 -9.59
C ASP A 199 2.15 10.80 -8.44
N PRO A 200 3.04 11.77 -8.73
CA PRO A 200 3.98 12.30 -7.75
C PRO A 200 3.24 13.04 -6.63
N PRO A 201 3.85 13.16 -5.43
CA PRO A 201 3.30 13.99 -4.37
C PRO A 201 3.15 15.43 -4.86
N TYR A 202 2.04 16.06 -4.49
CA TYR A 202 1.79 17.47 -4.86
C TYR A 202 2.64 18.38 -3.98
N GLU A 203 3.28 19.39 -4.57
CA GLU A 203 3.83 20.49 -3.80
C GLU A 203 2.66 21.27 -3.18
N ILE A 204 2.62 21.29 -1.86
CA ILE A 204 1.76 22.24 -1.14
C ILE A 204 2.49 23.57 -1.28
N LYS A 205 1.96 24.47 -2.12
CA LYS A 205 2.39 25.86 -2.11
C LYS A 205 1.81 26.48 -0.84
N ASP A 206 2.72 26.92 0.05
CA ASP A 206 2.39 27.76 1.19
C ASP A 206 1.75 29.09 0.74
#